data_d61109f355af440347e865160ccb2d42
#
_entry.id   d61109f355af440347e865160ccb2d42
#
_cell.length_a   1.000
_cell.length_b   1.000
_cell.length_c   1.000
_cell.angle_alpha   90.00
_cell.angle_beta   90.00
_cell.angle_gamma   90.00
#
_symmetry.space_group_name_H-M   'P 1'
#
loop_
_entity.id
_entity.type
_entity.pdbx_description
1 polymer ?
#
loop_
_entity_poly.entity_id
_entity_poly.type
_entity_poly.pdbx_seq_one_letter_code
_entity_poly.pdbx_strand_id
1 'polypeptide(L)'
;MKIVLLERNSAGTDVPVDCFYELGEVTSYPNTVTVEEVAERVGDADVIVCNKAPMREESLKDCPNVKLICELATGYDNCDLEYCKSRGIKVANVVDYSTAMVAQHTFTLALALSQKLPYYDEYVKSGAYSAQDRFSNFDQPFYELEGKTWGIVGMGNIGRRAAAIATAFGCKVIFYSITGKSTCTDYPQVDKDTLLKESDFLSLHCPLSDLSRNFIDKEALRKMKKTAVLINVARGPVVNNADLYEALVAGEIQAAGLDVLEKEPLELSNPLSKLKDSNKLIITPHLAWASVEARTRCVQGVYENIKAFMRGENRNVVNL
;
A
#
# COMPACT_ATOMS: atom_id res chain seq x y z
N MET A 1 -32.26 -3.63 7.38
CA MET A 1 -31.22 -3.95 6.40
C MET A 1 -30.27 -4.95 7.02
N LYS A 2 -29.90 -5.99 6.29
CA LYS A 2 -28.94 -7.01 6.75
C LYS A 2 -27.55 -6.68 6.21
N ILE A 3 -26.59 -6.58 7.11
CA ILE A 3 -25.19 -6.22 6.81
C ILE A 3 -24.31 -7.41 7.21
N VAL A 4 -23.44 -7.86 6.33
CA VAL A 4 -22.42 -8.85 6.65
C VAL A 4 -21.04 -8.21 6.63
N LEU A 5 -20.30 -8.32 7.72
CA LEU A 5 -18.91 -7.93 7.85
C LEU A 5 -18.04 -9.20 7.71
N LEU A 6 -17.44 -9.39 6.53
CA LEU A 6 -16.74 -10.63 6.18
C LEU A 6 -15.35 -10.75 6.81
N GLU A 7 -14.74 -9.62 7.17
CA GLU A 7 -13.33 -9.60 7.60
C GLU A 7 -13.15 -8.63 8.77
N ARG A 8 -13.82 -8.91 9.91
CA ARG A 8 -13.74 -8.07 11.13
C ARG A 8 -12.31 -7.80 11.56
N ASN A 9 -11.41 -8.77 11.40
CA ASN A 9 -10.00 -8.63 11.78
C ASN A 9 -9.25 -7.60 10.93
N SER A 10 -9.72 -7.28 9.73
CA SER A 10 -9.14 -6.21 8.90
C SER A 10 -9.25 -4.83 9.53
N ALA A 11 -10.26 -4.59 10.38
CA ALA A 11 -10.34 -3.35 11.16
C ALA A 11 -9.43 -3.36 12.40
N GLY A 12 -8.94 -4.54 12.83
CA GLY A 12 -8.23 -4.73 14.10
C GLY A 12 -9.18 -4.76 15.31
N THR A 13 -8.77 -5.43 16.38
CA THR A 13 -9.60 -5.57 17.60
C THR A 13 -9.71 -4.28 18.41
N ASP A 14 -8.77 -3.38 18.22
CA ASP A 14 -8.62 -2.07 18.87
C ASP A 14 -9.45 -0.95 18.21
N VAL A 15 -10.07 -1.21 17.04
CA VAL A 15 -10.98 -0.27 16.39
C VAL A 15 -12.42 -0.80 16.48
N PRO A 16 -13.35 -0.07 17.14
CA PRO A 16 -14.74 -0.48 17.23
C PRO A 16 -15.45 -0.42 15.87
N VAL A 17 -16.38 -1.34 15.65
CA VAL A 17 -17.25 -1.39 14.45
C VAL A 17 -18.73 -1.28 14.84
N ASP A 18 -19.00 -0.91 16.09
CA ASP A 18 -20.34 -0.87 16.67
C ASP A 18 -21.29 0.06 15.92
N CYS A 19 -20.74 1.08 15.25
CA CYS A 19 -21.51 2.00 14.42
C CYS A 19 -22.36 1.27 13.34
N PHE A 20 -21.94 0.11 12.86
CA PHE A 20 -22.70 -0.62 11.86
C PHE A 20 -24.02 -1.19 12.40
N TYR A 21 -24.11 -1.51 13.71
CA TYR A 21 -25.35 -2.00 14.34
C TYR A 21 -26.45 -0.93 14.39
N GLU A 22 -26.10 0.35 14.29
CA GLU A 22 -27.09 1.45 14.15
C GLU A 22 -27.81 1.43 12.79
N LEU A 23 -27.22 0.76 11.78
CA LEU A 23 -27.70 0.75 10.40
C LEU A 23 -28.57 -0.47 10.08
N GLY A 24 -28.53 -1.51 10.92
CA GLY A 24 -29.31 -2.72 10.72
C GLY A 24 -28.82 -3.93 11.49
N GLU A 25 -29.28 -5.09 11.10
CA GLU A 25 -28.80 -6.37 11.62
C GLU A 25 -27.44 -6.70 11.05
N VAL A 26 -26.45 -6.93 11.92
CA VAL A 26 -25.05 -7.17 11.51
C VAL A 26 -24.62 -8.58 11.87
N THR A 27 -24.19 -9.34 10.86
CA THR A 27 -23.47 -10.61 11.04
C THR A 27 -22.00 -10.36 10.77
N SER A 28 -21.11 -10.85 11.64
CA SER A 28 -19.69 -10.57 11.56
C SER A 28 -18.84 -11.84 11.59
N TYR A 29 -17.88 -11.95 10.67
CA TYR A 29 -16.92 -13.03 10.61
C TYR A 29 -15.49 -12.48 10.82
N PRO A 30 -14.59 -13.23 11.47
CA PRO A 30 -13.23 -12.75 11.74
C PRO A 30 -12.42 -12.55 10.46
N ASN A 31 -12.44 -13.53 9.56
CA ASN A 31 -11.80 -13.51 8.24
C ASN A 31 -12.63 -14.30 7.24
N THR A 32 -12.56 -13.95 5.96
CA THR A 32 -13.18 -14.68 4.84
C THR A 32 -12.20 -14.64 3.69
N VAL A 33 -11.78 -15.79 3.17
CA VAL A 33 -10.66 -15.89 2.23
C VAL A 33 -11.08 -16.49 0.89
N THR A 34 -11.97 -17.50 0.89
CA THR A 34 -12.33 -18.23 -0.32
C THR A 34 -13.66 -17.79 -0.91
N VAL A 35 -13.87 -18.13 -2.16
CA VAL A 35 -15.14 -17.90 -2.88
C VAL A 35 -16.30 -18.60 -2.19
N GLU A 36 -16.09 -19.84 -1.72
CA GLU A 36 -17.09 -20.67 -1.08
C GLU A 36 -17.50 -20.08 0.27
N GLU A 37 -16.51 -19.60 1.07
CA GLU A 37 -16.78 -18.93 2.34
C GLU A 37 -17.60 -17.64 2.13
N VAL A 38 -17.32 -16.86 1.07
CA VAL A 38 -18.11 -15.66 0.75
C VAL A 38 -19.54 -16.05 0.43
N ALA A 39 -19.76 -17.01 -0.48
CA ALA A 39 -21.09 -17.45 -0.88
C ALA A 39 -21.95 -17.93 0.31
N GLU A 40 -21.33 -18.71 1.23
CA GLU A 40 -21.99 -19.21 2.43
C GLU A 40 -22.35 -18.08 3.42
N ARG A 41 -21.40 -17.17 3.66
CA ARG A 41 -21.51 -16.14 4.72
C ARG A 41 -22.34 -14.94 4.34
N VAL A 42 -22.38 -14.60 3.05
CA VAL A 42 -23.21 -13.49 2.55
C VAL A 42 -24.68 -13.82 2.69
N GLY A 43 -25.11 -15.03 2.33
CA GLY A 43 -26.49 -15.50 2.51
C GLY A 43 -27.52 -14.53 1.94
N ASP A 44 -28.38 -14.01 2.79
CA ASP A 44 -29.47 -13.09 2.44
C ASP A 44 -29.14 -11.60 2.77
N ALA A 45 -27.87 -11.25 2.94
CA ALA A 45 -27.46 -9.89 3.26
C ALA A 45 -27.75 -8.90 2.11
N ASP A 46 -28.13 -7.67 2.49
CA ASP A 46 -28.30 -6.54 1.58
C ASP A 46 -26.97 -5.83 1.28
N VAL A 47 -26.08 -5.78 2.30
CA VAL A 47 -24.82 -5.04 2.26
C VAL A 47 -23.67 -5.94 2.73
N ILE A 48 -22.59 -5.91 1.96
CA ILE A 48 -21.33 -6.57 2.31
C ILE A 48 -20.32 -5.50 2.72
N VAL A 49 -19.62 -5.71 3.84
CA VAL A 49 -18.41 -4.97 4.24
C VAL A 49 -17.24 -5.94 4.20
N CYS A 50 -16.25 -5.66 3.36
CA CYS A 50 -15.10 -6.54 3.13
C CYS A 50 -13.79 -5.74 2.92
N ASN A 51 -12.67 -6.46 2.75
CA ASN A 51 -11.35 -5.86 2.47
C ASN A 51 -10.61 -6.64 1.36
N LYS A 52 -10.51 -7.97 1.49
CA LYS A 52 -9.78 -8.84 0.55
C LYS A 52 -10.60 -10.02 0.05
N ALA A 53 -11.74 -10.27 0.66
CA ALA A 53 -12.63 -11.34 0.24
C ALA A 53 -13.02 -11.18 -1.24
N PRO A 54 -13.00 -12.27 -2.05
CA PRO A 54 -13.21 -12.18 -3.50
C PRO A 54 -14.69 -11.90 -3.82
N MET A 55 -14.95 -10.72 -4.38
CA MET A 55 -16.29 -10.27 -4.81
C MET A 55 -16.44 -10.49 -6.31
N ARG A 56 -16.83 -11.71 -6.72
CA ARG A 56 -16.90 -12.15 -8.11
C ARG A 56 -18.17 -12.93 -8.39
N GLU A 57 -18.40 -13.33 -9.66
CA GLU A 57 -19.57 -14.14 -10.03
C GLU A 57 -19.67 -15.39 -9.18
N GLU A 58 -18.60 -16.15 -9.05
CA GLU A 58 -18.58 -17.43 -8.34
C GLU A 58 -18.98 -17.29 -6.85
N SER A 59 -18.66 -16.15 -6.23
CA SER A 59 -18.99 -15.89 -4.82
C SER A 59 -20.34 -15.22 -4.61
N LEU A 60 -20.91 -14.55 -5.62
CA LEU A 60 -22.09 -13.71 -5.45
C LEU A 60 -23.32 -14.16 -6.25
N LYS A 61 -23.20 -15.13 -7.17
CA LYS A 61 -24.31 -15.55 -8.04
C LYS A 61 -25.54 -16.02 -7.27
N ASP A 62 -25.33 -16.67 -6.13
CA ASP A 62 -26.39 -17.21 -5.27
C ASP A 62 -26.80 -16.25 -4.14
N CYS A 63 -26.35 -14.99 -4.17
CA CYS A 63 -26.65 -13.93 -3.20
C CYS A 63 -27.53 -12.84 -3.87
N PRO A 64 -28.85 -13.08 -4.06
CA PRO A 64 -29.72 -12.20 -4.86
C PRO A 64 -30.03 -10.86 -4.19
N ASN A 65 -29.89 -10.76 -2.87
CA ASN A 65 -30.30 -9.58 -2.10
C ASN A 65 -29.22 -8.50 -2.03
N VAL A 66 -27.96 -8.83 -2.38
CA VAL A 66 -26.84 -7.88 -2.31
C VAL A 66 -27.06 -6.70 -3.24
N LYS A 67 -26.97 -5.49 -2.69
CA LYS A 67 -27.14 -4.21 -3.40
C LYS A 67 -25.92 -3.29 -3.27
N LEU A 68 -25.11 -3.50 -2.22
CA LEU A 68 -23.94 -2.67 -1.93
C LEU A 68 -22.80 -3.53 -1.38
N ILE A 69 -21.62 -3.31 -1.90
CA ILE A 69 -20.34 -3.78 -1.34
C ILE A 69 -19.58 -2.55 -0.89
N CYS A 70 -19.13 -2.53 0.37
CA CYS A 70 -18.29 -1.48 0.94
C CYS A 70 -16.92 -2.05 1.26
N GLU A 71 -15.88 -1.53 0.60
CA GLU A 71 -14.49 -1.87 0.88
C GLU A 71 -13.97 -1.13 2.12
N LEU A 72 -13.43 -1.87 3.09
CA LEU A 72 -12.60 -1.32 4.18
C LEU A 72 -11.20 -0.97 3.65
N ALA A 73 -11.15 -0.30 2.50
CA ALA A 73 -9.94 0.00 1.76
C ALA A 73 -10.15 1.13 0.74
N THR A 74 -9.05 1.68 0.22
CA THR A 74 -9.06 2.50 -1.01
C THR A 74 -9.04 1.63 -2.26
N GLY A 75 -8.25 0.54 -2.27
CA GLY A 75 -8.20 -0.43 -3.38
C GLY A 75 -9.39 -1.38 -3.34
N TYR A 76 -9.82 -1.80 -4.53
CA TYR A 76 -10.95 -2.71 -4.75
C TYR A 76 -10.61 -3.78 -5.80
N ASP A 77 -9.35 -4.18 -5.84
CA ASP A 77 -8.84 -5.16 -6.83
C ASP A 77 -9.43 -6.58 -6.63
N ASN A 78 -10.06 -6.84 -5.48
CA ASN A 78 -10.79 -8.06 -5.16
C ASN A 78 -12.22 -8.09 -5.73
N CYS A 79 -12.73 -6.96 -6.25
CA CYS A 79 -14.08 -6.84 -6.81
C CYS A 79 -14.07 -6.92 -8.33
N ASP A 80 -14.91 -7.79 -8.90
CA ASP A 80 -15.27 -7.76 -10.32
C ASP A 80 -16.33 -6.66 -10.52
N LEU A 81 -15.89 -5.48 -10.94
CA LEU A 81 -16.75 -4.32 -11.10
C LEU A 81 -17.78 -4.49 -12.21
N GLU A 82 -17.42 -5.18 -13.30
CA GLU A 82 -18.33 -5.40 -14.43
C GLU A 82 -19.45 -6.37 -14.04
N TYR A 83 -19.11 -7.46 -13.35
CA TYR A 83 -20.09 -8.38 -12.81
C TYR A 83 -21.01 -7.67 -11.80
N CYS A 84 -20.46 -6.94 -10.84
CA CYS A 84 -21.23 -6.18 -9.86
C CYS A 84 -22.19 -5.20 -10.55
N LYS A 85 -21.72 -4.47 -11.55
CA LYS A 85 -22.53 -3.54 -12.35
C LYS A 85 -23.65 -4.25 -13.09
N SER A 86 -23.39 -5.40 -13.70
CA SER A 86 -24.39 -6.20 -14.42
C SER A 86 -25.54 -6.69 -13.51
N ARG A 87 -25.23 -6.89 -12.21
CA ARG A 87 -26.17 -7.29 -11.17
C ARG A 87 -26.85 -6.10 -10.48
N GLY A 88 -26.51 -4.87 -10.82
CA GLY A 88 -26.97 -3.68 -10.12
C GLY A 88 -26.40 -3.51 -8.70
N ILE A 89 -25.30 -4.20 -8.39
CA ILE A 89 -24.60 -4.11 -7.11
C ILE A 89 -23.64 -2.93 -7.17
N LYS A 90 -23.80 -1.95 -6.28
CA LYS A 90 -22.87 -0.83 -6.13
C LYS A 90 -21.64 -1.27 -5.35
N VAL A 91 -20.45 -0.84 -5.79
CA VAL A 91 -19.18 -1.03 -5.06
C VAL A 91 -18.69 0.33 -4.60
N ALA A 92 -18.51 0.51 -3.30
CA ALA A 92 -18.02 1.76 -2.70
C ALA A 92 -16.75 1.51 -1.89
N ASN A 93 -15.75 2.36 -2.08
CA ASN A 93 -14.49 2.32 -1.33
C ASN A 93 -14.39 3.47 -0.31
N VAL A 94 -13.26 3.55 0.41
CA VAL A 94 -12.96 4.70 1.27
C VAL A 94 -11.71 5.39 0.75
N VAL A 95 -11.86 6.64 0.33
CA VAL A 95 -10.74 7.46 -0.15
C VAL A 95 -10.12 8.26 1.01
N ASP A 96 -8.83 8.60 0.89
CA ASP A 96 -8.08 9.51 1.77
C ASP A 96 -7.96 9.11 3.26
N TYR A 97 -8.48 7.98 3.69
CA TYR A 97 -8.43 7.56 5.09
C TYR A 97 -7.01 7.31 5.60
N SER A 98 -6.11 6.85 4.72
CA SER A 98 -4.74 6.44 5.07
C SER A 98 -3.64 7.31 4.44
N THR A 99 -3.99 8.38 3.71
CA THR A 99 -3.02 9.23 2.98
C THR A 99 -1.86 9.68 3.86
N ALA A 100 -2.13 10.15 5.08
CA ALA A 100 -1.10 10.59 6.02
C ALA A 100 -0.21 9.42 6.47
N MET A 101 -0.82 8.27 6.81
CA MET A 101 -0.09 7.11 7.31
C MET A 101 0.78 6.46 6.24
N VAL A 102 0.27 6.31 5.00
CA VAL A 102 1.06 5.74 3.89
C VAL A 102 2.26 6.65 3.57
N ALA A 103 2.07 7.96 3.55
CA ALA A 103 3.19 8.89 3.40
C ALA A 103 4.19 8.77 4.55
N GLN A 104 3.73 8.71 5.81
CA GLN A 104 4.60 8.49 6.97
C GLN A 104 5.39 7.20 6.84
N HIS A 105 4.76 6.09 6.47
CA HIS A 105 5.41 4.78 6.32
C HIS A 105 6.45 4.77 5.19
N THR A 106 6.18 5.50 4.08
CA THR A 106 7.16 5.73 3.02
C THR A 106 8.47 6.28 3.59
N PHE A 107 8.38 7.30 4.44
CA PHE A 107 9.57 7.90 5.07
C PHE A 107 10.15 7.04 6.17
N THR A 108 9.33 6.27 6.90
CA THR A 108 9.83 5.29 7.87
C THR A 108 10.77 4.29 7.21
N LEU A 109 10.37 3.68 6.09
CA LEU A 109 11.20 2.76 5.33
C LEU A 109 12.45 3.45 4.75
N ALA A 110 12.28 4.62 4.15
CA ALA A 110 13.37 5.37 3.54
C ALA A 110 14.43 5.79 4.58
N LEU A 111 14.01 6.31 5.71
CA LEU A 111 14.92 6.75 6.79
C LEU A 111 15.61 5.56 7.46
N ALA A 112 14.89 4.46 7.72
CA ALA A 112 15.48 3.25 8.29
C ALA A 112 16.60 2.69 7.40
N LEU A 113 16.39 2.67 6.07
CA LEU A 113 17.37 2.19 5.10
C LEU A 113 18.52 3.17 4.91
N SER A 114 18.23 4.48 4.77
CA SER A 114 19.27 5.48 4.51
C SER A 114 20.21 5.64 5.69
N GLN A 115 19.70 5.58 6.93
CA GLN A 115 20.50 5.73 8.16
C GLN A 115 21.04 4.41 8.71
N LYS A 116 20.77 3.26 8.03
CA LYS A 116 21.18 1.93 8.50
C LYS A 116 20.69 1.61 9.92
N LEU A 117 19.48 2.08 10.25
CA LEU A 117 18.95 2.01 11.61
C LEU A 117 18.90 0.59 12.19
N PRO A 118 18.45 -0.46 11.46
CA PRO A 118 18.45 -1.82 11.98
C PRO A 118 19.86 -2.34 12.30
N TYR A 119 20.86 -1.99 11.46
CA TYR A 119 22.26 -2.38 11.70
C TYR A 119 22.81 -1.76 12.99
N TYR A 120 22.63 -0.46 13.18
CA TYR A 120 23.18 0.21 14.35
C TYR A 120 22.45 -0.13 15.64
N ASP A 121 21.15 -0.41 15.59
CA ASP A 121 20.40 -0.93 16.71
C ASP A 121 20.94 -2.30 17.16
N GLU A 122 21.15 -3.22 16.22
CA GLU A 122 21.72 -4.54 16.50
C GLU A 122 23.18 -4.43 16.98
N TYR A 123 23.98 -3.56 16.39
CA TYR A 123 25.36 -3.31 16.80
C TYR A 123 25.47 -2.93 18.27
N VAL A 124 24.56 -2.08 18.76
CA VAL A 124 24.53 -1.70 20.19
C VAL A 124 24.04 -2.86 21.04
N LYS A 125 22.96 -3.55 20.66
CA LYS A 125 22.35 -4.64 21.42
C LYS A 125 23.23 -5.89 21.51
N SER A 126 24.06 -6.16 20.51
CA SER A 126 25.04 -7.26 20.52
C SER A 126 26.19 -7.04 21.51
N GLY A 127 26.33 -5.84 22.08
CA GLY A 127 27.46 -5.48 22.96
C GLY A 127 28.71 -5.01 22.22
N ALA A 128 28.71 -5.02 20.88
CA ALA A 128 29.86 -4.59 20.08
C ALA A 128 30.20 -3.11 20.31
N TYR A 129 29.18 -2.26 20.53
CA TYR A 129 29.40 -0.87 20.89
C TYR A 129 30.12 -0.70 22.24
N SER A 130 29.80 -1.52 23.23
CA SER A 130 30.45 -1.48 24.55
C SER A 130 31.89 -1.99 24.53
N ALA A 131 32.24 -2.80 23.53
CA ALA A 131 33.57 -3.38 23.37
C ALA A 131 34.53 -2.52 22.51
N GLN A 132 34.02 -1.47 21.84
CA GLN A 132 34.86 -0.58 21.02
C GLN A 132 35.56 0.48 21.85
N ASP A 133 36.60 1.09 21.29
CA ASP A 133 37.44 2.13 21.90
C ASP A 133 37.00 3.58 21.52
N ARG A 134 35.92 3.72 20.72
CA ARG A 134 35.44 4.98 20.15
C ARG A 134 34.02 5.28 20.65
N PHE A 135 33.66 6.56 20.76
CA PHE A 135 32.31 6.98 21.11
C PHE A 135 31.31 6.84 19.94
N SER A 136 31.79 6.72 18.69
CA SER A 136 30.97 6.55 17.48
C SER A 136 31.46 5.38 16.64
N ASN A 137 30.57 4.83 15.82
CA ASN A 137 30.89 3.84 14.82
C ASN A 137 30.56 4.39 13.41
N PHE A 138 31.49 4.24 12.46
CA PHE A 138 31.37 4.70 11.07
C PHE A 138 31.50 3.58 10.04
N ASP A 139 31.32 2.32 10.45
CA ASP A 139 31.54 1.14 9.60
C ASP A 139 30.53 1.06 8.45
N GLN A 140 29.31 1.60 8.65
CA GLN A 140 28.28 1.69 7.63
C GLN A 140 27.99 3.17 7.33
N PRO A 141 28.57 3.74 6.26
CA PRO A 141 28.34 5.14 5.93
C PRO A 141 26.87 5.39 5.52
N PHE A 142 26.34 6.52 5.92
CA PHE A 142 25.02 7.01 5.54
C PHE A 142 25.06 8.50 5.22
N TYR A 143 24.02 9.01 4.56
CA TYR A 143 24.04 10.34 3.96
C TYR A 143 22.75 11.09 4.28
N GLU A 144 22.82 12.42 4.30
CA GLU A 144 21.69 13.30 4.47
C GLU A 144 20.73 13.25 3.27
N LEU A 145 19.46 13.56 3.51
CA LEU A 145 18.45 13.67 2.46
C LEU A 145 18.51 15.03 1.75
N GLU A 146 19.04 16.05 2.42
CA GLU A 146 19.13 17.40 1.87
C GLU A 146 19.91 17.42 0.54
N GLY A 147 19.32 18.09 -0.44
CA GLY A 147 19.89 18.18 -1.80
C GLY A 147 19.72 16.92 -2.66
N LYS A 148 19.22 15.79 -2.10
CA LYS A 148 18.93 14.57 -2.86
C LYS A 148 17.71 14.75 -3.75
N THR A 149 17.61 13.94 -4.79
CA THR A 149 16.42 13.89 -5.65
C THR A 149 15.47 12.81 -5.16
N TRP A 150 14.24 13.19 -4.87
CA TRP A 150 13.15 12.27 -4.54
C TRP A 150 12.20 12.11 -5.73
N GLY A 151 12.27 10.96 -6.40
CA GLY A 151 11.38 10.58 -7.48
C GLY A 151 10.08 9.96 -6.96
N ILE A 152 8.97 10.32 -7.59
CA ILE A 152 7.63 9.83 -7.23
C ILE A 152 6.95 9.24 -8.46
N VAL A 153 6.49 7.99 -8.37
CA VAL A 153 5.61 7.41 -9.38
C VAL A 153 4.15 7.51 -8.90
N GLY A 154 3.36 8.36 -9.57
CA GLY A 154 1.96 8.60 -9.19
C GLY A 154 1.78 9.77 -8.22
N MET A 155 1.32 10.91 -8.75
CA MET A 155 1.13 12.17 -8.02
C MET A 155 -0.36 12.37 -7.62
N GLY A 156 -0.97 11.32 -7.03
CA GLY A 156 -2.27 11.39 -6.34
C GLY A 156 -2.13 11.96 -4.92
N ASN A 157 -3.14 11.80 -4.07
CA ASN A 157 -3.15 12.35 -2.71
C ASN A 157 -1.95 11.90 -1.87
N ILE A 158 -1.61 10.60 -1.93
CA ILE A 158 -0.44 10.04 -1.20
C ILE A 158 0.86 10.60 -1.80
N GLY A 159 1.02 10.58 -3.12
CA GLY A 159 2.23 11.11 -3.79
C GLY A 159 2.46 12.59 -3.49
N ARG A 160 1.41 13.42 -3.51
CA ARG A 160 1.49 14.85 -3.13
C ARG A 160 1.91 15.02 -1.66
N ARG A 161 1.37 14.19 -0.76
CA ARG A 161 1.75 14.23 0.66
C ARG A 161 3.21 13.82 0.85
N ALA A 162 3.67 12.77 0.15
CA ALA A 162 5.06 12.34 0.15
C ALA A 162 5.99 13.45 -0.43
N ALA A 163 5.59 14.09 -1.52
CA ALA A 163 6.32 15.20 -2.12
C ALA A 163 6.54 16.36 -1.12
N ALA A 164 5.49 16.76 -0.41
CA ALA A 164 5.57 17.82 0.61
C ALA A 164 6.54 17.46 1.75
N ILE A 165 6.54 16.20 2.21
CA ILE A 165 7.46 15.73 3.25
C ILE A 165 8.89 15.68 2.71
N ALA A 166 9.13 15.17 1.49
CA ALA A 166 10.46 15.16 0.85
C ALA A 166 11.01 16.59 0.72
N THR A 167 10.16 17.55 0.32
CA THR A 167 10.55 18.97 0.25
C THR A 167 10.96 19.51 1.62
N ALA A 168 10.24 19.13 2.69
CA ALA A 168 10.57 19.55 4.05
C ALA A 168 11.92 18.98 4.55
N PHE A 169 12.37 17.83 4.00
CA PHE A 169 13.72 17.30 4.20
C PHE A 169 14.79 17.93 3.29
N GLY A 170 14.45 18.96 2.50
CA GLY A 170 15.37 19.60 1.57
C GLY A 170 15.62 18.84 0.28
N CYS A 171 14.82 17.82 -0.04
CA CYS A 171 14.93 17.08 -1.29
C CYS A 171 14.41 17.89 -2.50
N LYS A 172 15.02 17.67 -3.66
CA LYS A 172 14.45 18.06 -4.95
C LYS A 172 13.44 16.99 -5.37
N VAL A 173 12.17 17.39 -5.57
CA VAL A 173 11.11 16.45 -5.95
C VAL A 173 10.89 16.49 -7.45
N ILE A 174 10.84 15.30 -8.07
CA ILE A 174 10.41 15.09 -9.46
C ILE A 174 9.38 13.95 -9.48
N PHE A 175 8.49 13.91 -10.47
CA PHE A 175 7.53 12.83 -10.55
C PHE A 175 7.25 12.34 -11.97
N TYR A 176 6.76 11.10 -12.06
CA TYR A 176 6.25 10.48 -13.27
C TYR A 176 4.77 10.12 -13.12
N SER A 177 3.98 10.44 -14.13
CA SER A 177 2.56 10.07 -14.21
C SER A 177 2.38 8.87 -15.13
N ILE A 178 1.96 7.72 -14.58
CA ILE A 178 1.72 6.48 -15.36
C ILE A 178 0.74 6.71 -16.52
N THR A 179 -0.31 7.49 -16.28
CA THR A 179 -1.36 7.75 -17.30
C THR A 179 -1.11 9.04 -18.10
N GLY A 180 -0.10 9.82 -17.75
CA GLY A 180 0.15 11.16 -18.30
C GLY A 180 -0.90 12.21 -17.90
N LYS A 181 -1.91 11.86 -17.12
CA LYS A 181 -3.08 12.71 -16.78
C LYS A 181 -2.96 13.43 -15.43
N SER A 182 -1.74 13.61 -14.90
CA SER A 182 -1.59 14.34 -13.63
C SER A 182 -1.96 15.81 -13.78
N THR A 183 -2.66 16.34 -12.77
CA THR A 183 -2.99 17.77 -12.65
C THR A 183 -2.03 18.50 -11.70
N CYS A 184 -0.93 17.87 -11.29
CA CYS A 184 0.04 18.50 -10.41
C CYS A 184 0.93 19.46 -11.18
N THR A 185 0.99 20.71 -10.72
CA THR A 185 1.85 21.77 -11.26
C THR A 185 2.93 22.22 -10.26
N ASP A 186 2.89 21.72 -9.02
CA ASP A 186 3.78 22.17 -7.94
C ASP A 186 5.17 21.55 -8.04
N TYR A 187 5.31 20.45 -8.79
CA TYR A 187 6.56 19.71 -8.97
C TYR A 187 6.78 19.37 -10.44
N PRO A 188 8.03 19.28 -10.89
CA PRO A 188 8.39 18.90 -12.26
C PRO A 188 7.90 17.48 -12.59
N GLN A 189 7.08 17.34 -13.65
CA GLN A 189 6.80 16.05 -14.27
C GLN A 189 7.90 15.73 -15.28
N VAL A 190 8.46 14.53 -15.18
CA VAL A 190 9.54 14.05 -16.06
C VAL A 190 9.15 12.73 -16.74
N ASP A 191 9.91 12.33 -17.75
CA ASP A 191 9.78 11.01 -18.36
C ASP A 191 10.35 9.89 -17.44
N LYS A 192 10.04 8.62 -17.78
CA LYS A 192 10.47 7.46 -16.99
C LYS A 192 11.99 7.37 -16.86
N ASP A 193 12.71 7.61 -17.94
CA ASP A 193 14.16 7.50 -17.98
C ASP A 193 14.85 8.56 -17.08
N THR A 194 14.39 9.79 -17.15
CA THR A 194 14.85 10.88 -16.29
C THR A 194 14.55 10.58 -14.82
N LEU A 195 13.32 10.12 -14.51
CA LEU A 195 12.96 9.74 -13.15
C LEU A 195 13.91 8.68 -12.58
N LEU A 196 14.17 7.61 -13.33
CA LEU A 196 15.02 6.50 -12.87
C LEU A 196 16.48 6.94 -12.67
N LYS A 197 17.04 7.73 -13.62
CA LYS A 197 18.44 8.17 -13.58
C LYS A 197 18.71 9.20 -12.49
N GLU A 198 17.77 10.08 -12.21
CA GLU A 198 18.00 11.20 -11.31
C GLU A 198 17.61 10.91 -9.85
N SER A 199 16.74 9.92 -9.59
CA SER A 199 16.28 9.62 -8.24
C SER A 199 17.36 9.02 -7.35
N ASP A 200 17.59 9.62 -6.19
CA ASP A 200 18.32 9.01 -5.07
C ASP A 200 17.36 8.19 -4.21
N PHE A 201 16.12 8.65 -4.07
CA PHE A 201 14.99 7.92 -3.51
C PHE A 201 13.87 7.85 -4.55
N LEU A 202 13.32 6.67 -4.77
CA LEU A 202 12.19 6.47 -5.68
C LEU A 202 11.05 5.81 -4.92
N SER A 203 9.91 6.51 -4.77
CA SER A 203 8.73 5.98 -4.09
C SER A 203 7.55 5.81 -5.04
N LEU A 204 6.85 4.66 -4.87
CA LEU A 204 5.76 4.25 -5.73
C LEU A 204 4.42 4.48 -5.02
N HIS A 205 3.52 5.24 -5.67
CA HIS A 205 2.20 5.62 -5.17
C HIS A 205 1.11 5.50 -6.25
N CYS A 206 1.37 4.72 -7.30
CA CYS A 206 0.43 4.50 -8.40
C CYS A 206 -0.48 3.28 -8.12
N PRO A 207 -1.71 3.24 -8.67
CA PRO A 207 -2.52 2.03 -8.65
C PRO A 207 -1.91 0.95 -9.54
N LEU A 208 -2.29 -0.31 -9.31
CA LEU A 208 -1.97 -1.42 -10.22
C LEU A 208 -2.86 -1.33 -11.46
N SER A 209 -2.23 -1.43 -12.60
CA SER A 209 -2.85 -1.52 -13.94
C SER A 209 -1.89 -2.19 -14.90
N ASP A 210 -2.31 -2.47 -16.12
CA ASP A 210 -1.43 -3.02 -17.17
C ASP A 210 -0.24 -2.10 -17.44
N LEU A 211 -0.41 -0.77 -17.30
CA LEU A 211 0.65 0.22 -17.48
C LEU A 211 1.65 0.28 -16.32
N SER A 212 1.25 -0.11 -15.13
CA SER A 212 2.10 -0.06 -13.92
C SER A 212 2.66 -1.41 -13.51
N ARG A 213 2.13 -2.51 -14.02
CA ARG A 213 2.65 -3.86 -13.77
C ARG A 213 4.10 -3.97 -14.27
N ASN A 214 4.98 -4.46 -13.39
CA ASN A 214 6.42 -4.55 -13.66
C ASN A 214 7.04 -3.21 -14.15
N PHE A 215 6.50 -2.08 -13.66
CA PHE A 215 7.07 -0.76 -13.98
C PHE A 215 8.52 -0.67 -13.54
N ILE A 216 8.86 -1.31 -12.43
CA ILE A 216 10.23 -1.53 -11.95
C ILE A 216 10.61 -2.98 -12.26
N ASP A 217 11.22 -3.17 -13.39
CA ASP A 217 11.80 -4.39 -13.91
C ASP A 217 13.34 -4.32 -13.92
N LYS A 218 13.99 -5.33 -14.47
CA LYS A 218 15.45 -5.42 -14.57
C LYS A 218 16.08 -4.21 -15.31
N GLU A 219 15.43 -3.74 -16.37
CA GLU A 219 15.93 -2.60 -17.15
C GLU A 219 15.78 -1.29 -16.36
N ALA A 220 14.66 -1.12 -15.67
CA ALA A 220 14.43 0.03 -14.81
C ALA A 220 15.47 0.08 -13.67
N LEU A 221 15.71 -1.04 -12.99
CA LEU A 221 16.70 -1.14 -11.90
C LEU A 221 18.12 -0.79 -12.36
N ARG A 222 18.53 -1.25 -13.52
CA ARG A 222 19.84 -0.92 -14.12
C ARG A 222 20.03 0.56 -14.48
N LYS A 223 18.91 1.28 -14.73
CA LYS A 223 18.94 2.72 -15.02
C LYS A 223 19.01 3.57 -13.75
N MET A 224 18.68 3.00 -12.61
CA MET A 224 18.73 3.71 -11.33
C MET A 224 20.17 3.93 -10.87
N LYS A 225 20.37 4.88 -9.98
CA LYS A 225 21.67 5.09 -9.33
C LYS A 225 22.02 3.88 -8.45
N LYS A 226 23.29 3.51 -8.40
CA LYS A 226 23.77 2.46 -7.47
C LYS A 226 23.53 2.80 -5.99
N THR A 227 23.36 4.08 -5.70
CA THR A 227 23.04 4.60 -4.36
C THR A 227 21.54 4.77 -4.14
N ALA A 228 20.71 4.42 -5.12
CA ALA A 228 19.27 4.62 -5.03
C ALA A 228 18.60 3.71 -4.01
N VAL A 229 17.58 4.25 -3.34
CA VAL A 229 16.68 3.52 -2.44
C VAL A 229 15.28 3.50 -3.08
N LEU A 230 14.77 2.28 -3.33
CA LEU A 230 13.42 2.07 -3.86
C LEU A 230 12.43 1.83 -2.72
N ILE A 231 11.29 2.53 -2.73
CA ILE A 231 10.20 2.33 -1.73
C ILE A 231 8.91 1.97 -2.45
N ASN A 232 8.33 0.82 -2.13
CA ASN A 232 7.03 0.41 -2.65
C ASN A 232 5.99 0.27 -1.52
N VAL A 233 5.08 1.22 -1.46
CA VAL A 233 3.89 1.24 -0.60
C VAL A 233 2.59 1.28 -1.42
N ALA A 234 2.68 0.97 -2.71
CA ALA A 234 1.56 1.01 -3.66
C ALA A 234 0.92 -0.36 -3.84
N ARG A 235 1.45 -1.16 -4.76
CA ARG A 235 1.03 -2.54 -5.05
C ARG A 235 2.26 -3.38 -5.39
N GLY A 236 2.30 -4.61 -4.91
CA GLY A 236 3.44 -5.52 -5.10
C GLY A 236 3.82 -5.73 -6.57
N PRO A 237 2.87 -6.07 -7.47
CA PRO A 237 3.18 -6.32 -8.88
C PRO A 237 3.67 -5.11 -9.69
N VAL A 238 3.80 -3.92 -9.10
CA VAL A 238 4.48 -2.76 -9.73
C VAL A 238 5.99 -2.98 -9.82
N VAL A 239 6.53 -3.82 -8.93
CA VAL A 239 7.95 -4.20 -8.88
C VAL A 239 8.08 -5.69 -9.16
N ASN A 240 8.92 -6.08 -10.10
CA ASN A 240 9.28 -7.48 -10.32
C ASN A 240 10.21 -7.95 -9.18
N ASN A 241 9.74 -8.87 -8.34
CA ASN A 241 10.46 -9.29 -7.14
C ASN A 241 11.74 -10.09 -7.46
N ALA A 242 11.76 -10.85 -8.56
CA ALA A 242 12.95 -11.60 -8.96
C ALA A 242 14.05 -10.66 -9.47
N ASP A 243 13.69 -9.70 -10.31
CA ASP A 243 14.61 -8.68 -10.83
C ASP A 243 15.16 -7.81 -9.70
N LEU A 244 14.30 -7.43 -8.74
CA LEU A 244 14.72 -6.67 -7.57
C LEU A 244 15.72 -7.44 -6.70
N TYR A 245 15.47 -8.74 -6.47
CA TYR A 245 16.41 -9.59 -5.74
C TYR A 245 17.79 -9.62 -6.41
N GLU A 246 17.83 -9.87 -7.73
CA GLU A 246 19.09 -9.86 -8.50
C GLU A 246 19.81 -8.53 -8.39
N ALA A 247 19.09 -7.41 -8.53
CA ALA A 247 19.66 -6.06 -8.48
C ALA A 247 20.24 -5.73 -7.09
N LEU A 248 19.55 -6.13 -5.99
CA LEU A 248 20.03 -5.92 -4.62
C LEU A 248 21.28 -6.77 -4.32
N VAL A 249 21.31 -8.02 -4.77
CA VAL A 249 22.47 -8.92 -4.61
C VAL A 249 23.67 -8.37 -5.39
N ALA A 250 23.45 -7.96 -6.65
CA ALA A 250 24.49 -7.41 -7.52
C ALA A 250 24.93 -5.97 -7.15
N GLY A 251 24.19 -5.28 -6.27
CA GLY A 251 24.47 -3.89 -5.92
C GLY A 251 24.17 -2.91 -7.07
N GLU A 252 23.20 -3.22 -7.92
CA GLU A 252 22.72 -2.30 -8.97
C GLU A 252 21.95 -1.12 -8.37
N ILE A 253 21.26 -1.33 -7.22
CA ILE A 253 20.73 -0.30 -6.34
C ILE A 253 21.18 -0.56 -4.90
N GLN A 254 21.10 0.47 -4.06
CA GLN A 254 21.56 0.37 -2.67
C GLN A 254 20.63 -0.47 -1.81
N ALA A 255 19.33 -0.18 -1.84
CA ALA A 255 18.36 -0.80 -0.95
C ALA A 255 16.92 -0.70 -1.47
N ALA A 256 16.03 -1.52 -0.90
CA ALA A 256 14.60 -1.42 -1.12
C ALA A 256 13.80 -1.56 0.19
N GLY A 257 12.74 -0.75 0.33
CA GLY A 257 11.72 -0.86 1.37
C GLY A 257 10.37 -1.22 0.76
N LEU A 258 9.81 -2.36 1.13
CA LEU A 258 8.58 -2.87 0.55
C LEU A 258 7.53 -3.07 1.63
N ASP A 259 6.37 -2.45 1.48
CA ASP A 259 5.20 -2.78 2.31
C ASP A 259 4.28 -3.79 1.61
N VAL A 260 4.47 -3.98 0.31
CA VAL A 260 3.64 -4.82 -0.55
C VAL A 260 4.49 -5.74 -1.43
N LEU A 261 3.96 -6.94 -1.74
CA LEU A 261 4.63 -7.97 -2.51
C LEU A 261 3.75 -8.48 -3.66
N GLU A 262 4.34 -9.11 -4.68
CA GLU A 262 3.58 -9.69 -5.81
C GLU A 262 2.52 -10.67 -5.34
N LYS A 263 2.83 -11.46 -4.31
CA LYS A 263 1.89 -12.34 -3.61
C LYS A 263 2.03 -12.14 -2.11
N GLU A 264 0.91 -12.00 -1.45
CA GLU A 264 0.80 -11.79 -0.01
C GLU A 264 -0.11 -12.86 0.61
N PRO A 265 0.32 -13.45 1.75
CA PRO A 265 1.59 -13.27 2.47
C PRO A 265 2.83 -13.71 1.69
N LEU A 266 4.04 -13.24 2.12
CA LEU A 266 5.32 -13.60 1.51
C LEU A 266 5.52 -15.12 1.49
N GLU A 267 5.64 -15.70 0.30
CA GLU A 267 5.96 -17.11 0.13
C GLU A 267 7.47 -17.35 0.27
N LEU A 268 7.86 -18.49 0.86
CA LEU A 268 9.27 -18.87 0.97
C LEU A 268 9.95 -19.11 -0.39
N SER A 269 9.16 -19.37 -1.44
CA SER A 269 9.62 -19.48 -2.83
C SER A 269 10.01 -18.12 -3.44
N ASN A 270 9.49 -17.01 -2.90
CA ASN A 270 9.85 -15.67 -3.37
C ASN A 270 11.34 -15.41 -3.08
N PRO A 271 12.15 -15.04 -4.09
CA PRO A 271 13.60 -14.86 -3.90
C PRO A 271 13.95 -13.80 -2.84
N LEU A 272 13.13 -12.78 -2.65
CA LEU A 272 13.33 -11.76 -1.61
C LEU A 272 13.35 -12.36 -0.19
N SER A 273 12.69 -13.51 0.04
CA SER A 273 12.70 -14.21 1.33
C SER A 273 14.12 -14.67 1.76
N LYS A 274 15.04 -14.78 0.81
CA LYS A 274 16.43 -15.21 1.02
C LYS A 274 17.35 -14.06 1.46
N LEU A 275 16.98 -12.82 1.18
CA LEU A 275 17.80 -11.65 1.51
C LEU A 275 17.53 -11.19 2.95
N LYS A 276 18.46 -11.50 3.85
CA LYS A 276 18.33 -11.23 5.30
C LYS A 276 19.04 -9.95 5.75
N ASP A 277 19.77 -9.29 4.85
CA ASP A 277 20.48 -8.05 5.16
C ASP A 277 19.49 -6.87 5.19
N SER A 278 19.18 -6.40 6.39
CA SER A 278 18.27 -5.26 6.62
C SER A 278 18.85 -3.93 6.13
N ASN A 279 20.14 -3.84 5.78
CA ASN A 279 20.70 -2.68 5.11
C ASN A 279 20.32 -2.61 3.63
N LYS A 280 19.93 -3.74 3.05
CA LYS A 280 19.55 -3.87 1.64
C LYS A 280 18.05 -4.00 1.44
N LEU A 281 17.35 -4.67 2.37
CA LEU A 281 15.91 -4.94 2.20
C LEU A 281 15.18 -4.88 3.54
N ILE A 282 14.16 -4.05 3.60
CA ILE A 282 13.15 -4.06 4.66
C ILE A 282 11.80 -4.39 4.04
N ILE A 283 11.10 -5.40 4.58
CA ILE A 283 9.75 -5.75 4.18
C ILE A 283 8.83 -5.60 5.39
N THR A 284 7.72 -4.91 5.21
CA THR A 284 6.64 -4.81 6.19
C THR A 284 5.37 -5.49 5.64
N PRO A 285 4.52 -6.10 6.50
CA PRO A 285 3.43 -6.96 6.06
C PRO A 285 2.17 -6.17 5.70
N HIS A 286 2.24 -5.31 4.68
CA HIS A 286 1.14 -4.51 4.13
C HIS A 286 0.42 -3.67 5.21
N LEU A 287 1.18 -2.92 5.99
CA LEU A 287 0.67 -2.14 7.12
C LEU A 287 0.83 -0.60 6.96
N ALA A 288 1.29 -0.14 5.80
CA ALA A 288 1.44 1.30 5.55
C ALA A 288 0.13 2.11 5.74
N TRP A 289 -1.03 1.45 5.68
CA TRP A 289 -2.34 2.05 5.90
C TRP A 289 -2.87 1.89 7.34
N ALA A 290 -2.26 1.04 8.19
CA ALA A 290 -2.89 0.33 9.29
C ALA A 290 -2.80 1.03 10.66
N SER A 291 -2.50 2.33 10.75
CA SER A 291 -2.58 3.03 12.05
C SER A 291 -4.01 3.01 12.61
N VAL A 292 -4.13 3.09 13.93
CA VAL A 292 -5.44 3.12 14.63
C VAL A 292 -6.33 4.21 14.05
N GLU A 293 -5.78 5.42 13.88
CA GLU A 293 -6.52 6.57 13.34
C GLU A 293 -6.97 6.35 11.90
N ALA A 294 -6.12 5.74 11.06
CA ALA A 294 -6.49 5.45 9.67
C ALA A 294 -7.58 4.38 9.61
N ARG A 295 -7.46 3.29 10.37
CA ARG A 295 -8.49 2.24 10.45
C ARG A 295 -9.82 2.78 10.99
N THR A 296 -9.78 3.64 12.01
CA THR A 296 -10.97 4.32 12.53
C THR A 296 -11.64 5.19 11.46
N ARG A 297 -10.86 5.99 10.70
CA ARG A 297 -11.40 6.77 9.58
C ARG A 297 -11.97 5.86 8.48
N CYS A 298 -11.36 4.69 8.23
CA CYS A 298 -11.85 3.73 7.26
C CYS A 298 -13.22 3.17 7.65
N VAL A 299 -13.36 2.71 8.90
CA VAL A 299 -14.64 2.23 9.45
C VAL A 299 -15.71 3.31 9.37
N GLN A 300 -15.39 4.54 9.79
CA GLN A 300 -16.31 5.68 9.67
C GLN A 300 -16.67 5.98 8.21
N GLY A 301 -15.72 5.87 7.28
CA GLY A 301 -15.96 6.04 5.85
C GLY A 301 -16.95 5.03 5.28
N VAL A 302 -16.83 3.75 5.68
CA VAL A 302 -17.79 2.69 5.32
C VAL A 302 -19.17 2.98 5.92
N TYR A 303 -19.24 3.35 7.20
CA TYR A 303 -20.48 3.76 7.83
C TYR A 303 -21.21 4.86 7.04
N GLU A 304 -20.49 5.91 6.66
CA GLU A 304 -21.05 7.01 5.86
C GLU A 304 -21.44 6.58 4.44
N ASN A 305 -20.73 5.63 3.82
CA ASN A 305 -21.11 5.08 2.52
C ASN A 305 -22.43 4.33 2.62
N ILE A 306 -22.62 3.50 3.65
CA ILE A 306 -23.87 2.78 3.88
C ILE A 306 -25.04 3.75 4.15
N LYS A 307 -24.83 4.77 4.98
CA LYS A 307 -25.84 5.82 5.22
C LYS A 307 -26.23 6.58 3.95
N ALA A 308 -25.26 6.91 3.12
CA ALA A 308 -25.52 7.55 1.83
C ALA A 308 -26.34 6.63 0.92
N PHE A 309 -25.99 5.35 0.85
CA PHE A 309 -26.75 4.34 0.11
C PHE A 309 -28.21 4.24 0.58
N MET A 310 -28.45 4.23 1.90
CA MET A 310 -29.80 4.23 2.47
C MET A 310 -30.65 5.45 2.06
N ARG A 311 -30.00 6.58 1.78
CA ARG A 311 -30.66 7.80 1.25
C ARG A 311 -30.76 7.82 -0.29
N GLY A 312 -30.29 6.77 -0.97
CA GLY A 312 -30.28 6.69 -2.44
C GLY A 312 -29.12 7.46 -3.09
N GLU A 313 -28.13 7.90 -2.33
CA GLU A 313 -26.95 8.64 -2.78
C GLU A 313 -25.82 7.70 -3.22
N ASN A 314 -24.93 8.20 -4.11
CA ASN A 314 -23.77 7.45 -4.63
C ASN A 314 -22.46 7.98 -4.03
N ARG A 315 -22.25 7.81 -2.72
CA ARG A 315 -21.01 8.23 -2.09
C ARG A 315 -19.89 7.22 -2.35
N ASN A 316 -18.79 7.65 -2.97
CA ASN A 316 -17.60 6.83 -3.27
C ASN A 316 -17.89 5.55 -4.09
N VAL A 317 -18.98 5.52 -4.86
CA VAL A 317 -19.28 4.38 -5.74
C VAL A 317 -18.34 4.40 -6.94
N VAL A 318 -17.67 3.28 -7.20
CA VAL A 318 -16.60 3.15 -8.22
C VAL A 318 -17.04 2.48 -9.51
N ASN A 319 -18.25 1.91 -9.57
CA ASN A 319 -18.79 1.17 -10.73
C ASN A 319 -20.12 1.73 -11.25
N LEU A 320 -20.30 3.05 -11.23
CA LEU A 320 -21.47 3.72 -11.77
C LEU A 320 -21.61 3.58 -13.29
#